data_87e075f0cd5a860e8efb2c5d0c321c25
#
_entry.id   87e075f0cd5a860e8efb2c5d0c321c25
#
_cell.length_a   1.000
_cell.length_b   1.000
_cell.length_c   1.000
_cell.angle_alpha   90.00
_cell.angle_beta   90.00
_cell.angle_gamma   90.00
#
_symmetry.space_group_name_H-M   'P 1'
#
loop_
_entity.id
_entity.type
_entity.pdbx_description
1 polymer ?
#
loop_
_entity_poly.entity_id
_entity_poly.type
_entity_poly.pdbx_seq_one_letter_code
_entity_poly.pdbx_strand_id
1 'polypeptide(L)'
;IQDAFDRIIVMADGAHAFGAMRNGKKCGSVADFTNFSFHAVKNMTTAEGGAVTWRNHKGIDNEALYKQYMLLSLHGQTKDAFAKNHGTSWEYDVVDTQYKCNMPDVLGALGLAQLSRYDEILDKRHKMIDMYNEAFKDMNLQVLNHHDENSRSSGHLYFVRFLGKGA
;
A
#
# COMPACT_ATOMS: atom_id res chain seq x y z
N ILE A 1 21.63 1.66 3.32
CA ILE A 1 20.77 0.65 2.63
C ILE A 1 21.37 0.34 1.25
N GLN A 2 21.66 1.36 0.43
CA GLN A 2 22.18 1.15 -0.94
C GLN A 2 23.42 0.25 -0.98
N ASP A 3 24.34 0.40 -0.03
CA ASP A 3 25.56 -0.41 0.04
C ASP A 3 25.32 -1.90 0.33
N ALA A 4 24.14 -2.26 0.82
CA ALA A 4 23.74 -3.65 1.05
C ALA A 4 23.17 -4.36 -0.19
N PHE A 5 23.01 -3.62 -1.31
CA PHE A 5 22.50 -4.15 -2.57
C PHE A 5 23.57 -4.15 -3.66
N ASP A 6 23.71 -5.28 -4.34
CA ASP A 6 24.62 -5.41 -5.49
C ASP A 6 24.01 -4.84 -6.79
N ARG A 7 22.86 -4.18 -6.72
CA ARG A 7 22.07 -3.66 -7.82
C ARG A 7 21.26 -2.43 -7.43
N ILE A 8 20.65 -1.80 -8.40
CA ILE A 8 19.67 -0.72 -8.17
C ILE A 8 18.50 -1.24 -7.34
N ILE A 9 18.11 -0.50 -6.30
CA ILE A 9 16.94 -0.76 -5.48
C ILE A 9 15.68 -0.41 -6.28
N VAL A 10 14.70 -1.29 -6.26
CA VAL A 10 13.40 -1.07 -6.89
C VAL A 10 12.39 -0.66 -5.82
N MET A 11 11.90 0.57 -5.92
CA MET A 11 10.80 1.07 -5.10
C MET A 11 9.53 1.15 -5.94
N ALA A 12 8.48 0.47 -5.51
CA ALA A 12 7.20 0.46 -6.20
C ALA A 12 6.21 1.42 -5.52
N ASP A 13 5.59 2.29 -6.31
CA ASP A 13 4.39 3.00 -5.90
C ASP A 13 3.19 2.05 -6.05
N GLY A 14 2.75 1.50 -4.93
CA GLY A 14 1.62 0.60 -4.79
C GLY A 14 0.32 1.30 -4.36
N ALA A 15 0.24 2.64 -4.43
CA ALA A 15 -0.91 3.41 -3.95
C ALA A 15 -2.26 2.97 -4.52
N HIS A 16 -2.28 2.39 -5.72
CA HIS A 16 -3.46 1.83 -6.40
C HIS A 16 -3.44 0.29 -6.49
N ALA A 17 -2.47 -0.37 -5.88
CA ALA A 17 -2.21 -1.78 -6.13
C ALA A 17 -2.38 -2.68 -4.89
N PHE A 18 -2.94 -2.16 -3.78
CA PHE A 18 -3.20 -2.98 -2.60
C PHE A 18 -4.15 -4.14 -2.95
N GLY A 19 -3.69 -5.37 -2.75
CA GLY A 19 -4.41 -6.59 -3.13
C GLY A 19 -4.23 -7.06 -4.57
N ALA A 20 -3.57 -6.29 -5.44
CA ALA A 20 -3.20 -6.75 -6.78
C ALA A 20 -2.23 -7.94 -6.71
N MET A 21 -2.30 -8.82 -7.74
CA MET A 21 -1.50 -10.03 -7.78
C MET A 21 -0.93 -10.26 -9.19
N ARG A 22 0.28 -10.78 -9.26
CA ARG A 22 0.91 -11.25 -10.52
C ARG A 22 1.75 -12.49 -10.27
N ASN A 23 1.57 -13.52 -11.09
CA ASN A 23 2.27 -14.82 -10.99
C ASN A 23 2.18 -15.39 -9.55
N GLY A 24 1.00 -15.32 -8.93
CA GLY A 24 0.76 -15.81 -7.56
C GLY A 24 1.36 -14.96 -6.45
N LYS A 25 2.00 -13.83 -6.77
CA LYS A 25 2.61 -12.92 -5.78
C LYS A 25 1.78 -11.66 -5.62
N LYS A 26 1.46 -11.31 -4.38
CA LYS A 26 0.76 -10.05 -4.06
C LYS A 26 1.68 -8.84 -4.25
N CYS A 27 1.13 -7.72 -4.68
CA CYS A 27 1.82 -6.43 -4.63
C CYS A 27 2.29 -6.17 -3.19
N GLY A 28 3.48 -5.61 -3.05
CA GLY A 28 4.16 -5.48 -1.75
C GLY A 28 5.17 -6.58 -1.45
N SER A 29 5.15 -7.71 -2.21
CA SER A 29 6.10 -8.80 -2.04
C SER A 29 7.08 -8.97 -3.21
N VAL A 30 7.02 -8.10 -4.23
CA VAL A 30 7.79 -8.24 -5.48
C VAL A 30 8.95 -7.26 -5.55
N ALA A 31 8.70 -5.98 -5.38
CA ALA A 31 9.73 -4.93 -5.33
C ALA A 31 10.52 -5.00 -4.02
N ASP A 32 11.65 -4.34 -3.95
CA ASP A 32 12.44 -4.28 -2.72
C ASP A 32 11.69 -3.54 -1.62
N PHE A 33 11.08 -2.41 -2.00
CA PHE A 33 10.16 -1.64 -1.16
C PHE A 33 8.89 -1.35 -1.94
N THR A 34 7.75 -1.35 -1.27
CA THR A 34 6.47 -0.95 -1.84
C THR A 34 5.73 -0.06 -0.85
N ASN A 35 5.30 1.12 -1.30
CA ASN A 35 4.44 1.98 -0.51
C ASN A 35 2.99 1.86 -0.96
N PHE A 36 2.07 1.88 -0.01
CA PHE A 36 0.63 1.86 -0.21
C PHE A 36 -0.01 3.10 0.38
N SER A 37 -1.12 3.52 -0.20
CA SER A 37 -1.96 4.59 0.30
C SER A 37 -3.28 4.02 0.82
N PHE A 38 -3.70 4.50 1.98
CA PHE A 38 -5.00 4.23 2.59
C PHE A 38 -5.85 5.50 2.71
N HIS A 39 -5.57 6.49 1.84
CA HIS A 39 -6.40 7.69 1.70
C HIS A 39 -7.86 7.34 1.41
N ALA A 40 -8.79 8.25 1.73
CA ALA A 40 -10.23 8.05 1.69
C ALA A 40 -10.78 7.42 0.40
N VAL A 41 -10.17 7.71 -0.76
CA VAL A 41 -10.64 7.21 -2.08
C VAL A 41 -10.07 5.84 -2.46
N LYS A 42 -9.17 5.26 -1.68
CA LYS A 42 -8.53 3.98 -2.00
C LYS A 42 -9.45 2.79 -1.73
N ASN A 43 -9.12 1.64 -2.31
CA ASN A 43 -9.90 0.41 -2.16
C ASN A 43 -10.02 -0.05 -0.70
N MET A 44 -8.92 0.07 0.04
CA MET A 44 -8.86 -0.02 1.48
C MET A 44 -8.52 1.37 2.00
N THR A 45 -9.27 1.87 2.96
CA THR A 45 -9.06 3.22 3.47
C THR A 45 -9.05 3.27 4.99
N THR A 46 -8.21 4.15 5.51
CA THR A 46 -8.20 4.57 6.91
C THR A 46 -8.54 6.06 7.03
N ALA A 47 -9.26 6.64 6.06
CA ALA A 47 -9.44 8.06 5.79
C ALA A 47 -8.13 8.72 5.37
N GLU A 48 -7.12 8.70 6.20
CA GLU A 48 -5.73 9.05 5.92
C GLU A 48 -4.83 7.93 6.44
N GLY A 49 -3.79 7.59 5.69
CA GLY A 49 -2.82 6.59 6.08
C GLY A 49 -2.11 5.95 4.91
N GLY A 50 -1.20 5.06 5.24
CA GLY A 50 -0.42 4.28 4.29
C GLY A 50 0.38 3.21 5.00
N ALA A 51 1.05 2.39 4.22
CA ALA A 51 1.98 1.38 4.70
C ALA A 51 3.17 1.25 3.74
N VAL A 52 4.30 0.86 4.29
CA VAL A 52 5.46 0.44 3.52
C VAL A 52 5.73 -1.02 3.81
N THR A 53 5.92 -1.80 2.77
CA THR A 53 6.40 -3.19 2.87
C THR A 53 7.76 -3.31 2.22
N TRP A 54 8.57 -4.24 2.69
CA TRP A 54 9.86 -4.56 2.09
C TRP A 54 10.14 -6.05 2.14
N ARG A 55 11.02 -6.49 1.27
CA ARG A 55 11.49 -7.87 1.23
C ARG A 55 12.68 -8.04 2.18
N ASN A 56 12.84 -9.25 2.68
CA ASN A 56 14.06 -9.60 3.41
C ASN A 56 15.26 -9.57 2.45
N HIS A 57 16.27 -8.81 2.80
CA HIS A 57 17.54 -8.71 2.07
C HIS A 57 18.71 -9.10 2.96
N LYS A 58 19.66 -9.85 2.39
CA LYS A 58 20.89 -10.19 3.09
C LYS A 58 21.67 -8.90 3.40
N GLY A 59 22.07 -8.72 4.65
CA GLY A 59 22.79 -7.52 5.09
C GLY A 59 21.92 -6.35 5.55
N ILE A 60 20.58 -6.50 5.55
CA ILE A 60 19.66 -5.55 6.15
C ILE A 60 19.00 -6.19 7.37
N ASP A 61 19.16 -5.54 8.52
CA ASP A 61 18.44 -5.87 9.73
C ASP A 61 17.04 -5.26 9.67
N ASN A 62 16.02 -6.12 9.58
CA ASN A 62 14.62 -5.69 9.49
C ASN A 62 14.14 -4.94 10.73
N GLU A 63 14.63 -5.30 11.91
CA GLU A 63 14.26 -4.62 13.14
C GLU A 63 14.86 -3.20 13.20
N ALA A 64 16.10 -3.05 12.78
CA ALA A 64 16.74 -1.74 12.66
C ALA A 64 16.04 -0.86 11.61
N LEU A 65 15.65 -1.46 10.48
CA LEU A 65 14.91 -0.75 9.42
C LEU A 65 13.54 -0.31 9.93
N TYR A 66 12.80 -1.17 10.63
CA TYR A 66 11.52 -0.83 11.24
C TYR A 66 11.66 0.34 12.22
N LYS A 67 12.62 0.29 13.12
CA LYS A 67 12.92 1.38 14.07
C LYS A 67 13.22 2.70 13.35
N GLN A 68 13.96 2.63 12.23
CA GLN A 68 14.25 3.81 11.42
C GLN A 68 12.96 4.42 10.84
N TYR A 69 12.04 3.60 10.32
CA TYR A 69 10.74 4.08 9.85
C TYR A 69 9.90 4.70 10.98
N MET A 70 9.93 4.12 12.18
CA MET A 70 9.24 4.69 13.34
C MET A 70 9.79 6.06 13.71
N LEU A 71 11.11 6.23 13.76
CA LEU A 71 11.75 7.52 13.99
C LEU A 71 11.36 8.56 12.92
N LEU A 72 11.45 8.17 11.64
CA LEU A 72 11.12 9.03 10.51
C LEU A 72 9.65 9.51 10.54
N SER A 73 8.73 8.66 10.96
CA SER A 73 7.29 8.95 10.95
C SER A 73 6.79 9.70 12.18
N LEU A 74 7.57 9.71 13.27
CA LEU A 74 7.16 10.25 14.58
C LEU A 74 8.18 11.27 15.13
N HIS A 75 8.49 12.31 14.39
CA HIS A 75 9.36 13.46 14.75
C HIS A 75 10.80 13.10 15.17
N GLY A 76 11.32 11.91 14.89
CA GLY A 76 12.59 11.45 15.45
C GLY A 76 12.52 11.10 16.96
N GLN A 77 11.33 10.81 17.46
CA GLN A 77 11.09 10.50 18.86
C GLN A 77 11.49 9.07 19.18
N THR A 78 12.26 8.86 20.27
CA THR A 78 12.81 7.55 20.63
C THR A 78 11.80 6.56 21.21
N LYS A 79 10.64 7.04 21.68
CA LYS A 79 9.57 6.20 22.23
C LYS A 79 8.24 6.50 21.54
N ASP A 80 7.58 5.46 21.10
CA ASP A 80 6.18 5.52 20.66
C ASP A 80 5.20 5.49 21.85
N ALA A 81 3.90 5.58 21.56
CA ALA A 81 2.86 5.58 22.60
C ALA A 81 2.85 4.27 23.41
N PHE A 82 3.14 3.13 22.76
CA PHE A 82 3.16 1.83 23.42
C PHE A 82 4.33 1.75 24.42
N ALA A 83 5.53 2.15 24.02
CA ALA A 83 6.70 2.16 24.89
C ALA A 83 6.52 3.14 26.07
N LYS A 84 5.84 4.28 25.87
CA LYS A 84 5.51 5.21 26.95
C LYS A 84 4.55 4.63 27.99
N ASN A 85 3.54 3.88 27.54
CA ASN A 85 2.51 3.31 28.42
C ASN A 85 3.03 2.11 29.23
N HIS A 86 4.04 1.40 28.75
CA HIS A 86 4.61 0.21 29.41
C HIS A 86 5.95 0.50 30.10
N GLY A 87 6.46 1.71 30.00
CA GLY A 87 7.69 2.13 30.67
C GLY A 87 7.42 2.90 31.97
N THR A 88 8.41 2.96 32.84
CA THR A 88 8.36 3.70 34.12
C THR A 88 8.57 5.21 33.95
N SER A 89 8.96 5.67 32.77
CA SER A 89 9.23 7.07 32.46
C SER A 89 8.49 7.53 31.22
N TRP A 90 7.79 8.66 31.34
CA TRP A 90 7.18 9.39 30.22
C TRP A 90 8.22 10.13 29.34
N GLU A 91 9.45 10.25 29.81
CA GLU A 91 10.54 10.94 29.14
C GLU A 91 10.93 10.24 27.84
N TYR A 92 11.19 11.02 26.81
CA TYR A 92 11.69 10.59 25.51
C TYR A 92 12.62 11.66 24.94
N ASP A 93 13.52 11.24 24.07
CA ASP A 93 14.39 12.14 23.33
C ASP A 93 13.88 12.33 21.91
N VAL A 94 14.17 13.48 21.33
CA VAL A 94 14.06 13.77 19.91
C VAL A 94 15.47 13.78 19.35
N VAL A 95 15.82 12.73 18.62
CA VAL A 95 17.22 12.51 18.16
C VAL A 95 17.52 13.22 16.84
N ASP A 96 16.48 13.61 16.10
CA ASP A 96 16.63 14.32 14.83
C ASP A 96 15.30 15.04 14.46
N THR A 97 15.37 15.99 13.53
CA THR A 97 14.20 16.63 12.94
C THR A 97 13.61 15.75 11.85
N GLN A 98 12.46 15.14 12.12
CA GLN A 98 11.80 14.19 11.24
C GLN A 98 10.32 14.54 10.98
N TYR A 99 9.63 13.73 10.20
CA TYR A 99 8.25 13.97 9.78
C TYR A 99 7.26 13.62 10.89
N LYS A 100 6.03 14.16 10.78
CA LYS A 100 4.88 13.75 11.57
C LYS A 100 3.85 13.12 10.63
N CYS A 101 3.95 11.80 10.44
CA CYS A 101 3.09 11.04 9.53
C CYS A 101 2.72 9.64 10.07
N ASN A 102 2.79 9.44 11.37
CA ASN A 102 2.33 8.22 12.01
C ASN A 102 0.80 8.07 11.90
N MET A 103 0.34 6.84 11.74
CA MET A 103 -1.08 6.50 11.77
C MET A 103 -1.56 6.41 13.23
N PRO A 104 -2.59 7.17 13.64
CA PRO A 104 -3.24 6.97 14.94
C PRO A 104 -3.98 5.63 15.03
N ASP A 105 -4.08 5.06 16.23
CA ASP A 105 -4.67 3.74 16.48
C ASP A 105 -6.13 3.63 16.00
N VAL A 106 -6.90 4.71 16.09
CA VAL A 106 -8.29 4.76 15.57
C VAL A 106 -8.33 4.48 14.07
N LEU A 107 -7.41 5.07 13.31
CA LEU A 107 -7.31 4.83 11.86
C LEU A 107 -6.77 3.42 11.58
N GLY A 108 -5.82 2.94 12.38
CA GLY A 108 -5.34 1.57 12.32
C GLY A 108 -6.47 0.54 12.55
N ALA A 109 -7.32 0.77 13.54
CA ALA A 109 -8.48 -0.09 13.83
C ALA A 109 -9.48 -0.12 12.67
N LEU A 110 -9.73 1.03 12.01
CA LEU A 110 -10.55 1.09 10.80
C LEU A 110 -9.95 0.25 9.67
N GLY A 111 -8.62 0.33 9.48
CA GLY A 111 -7.89 -0.48 8.51
C GLY A 111 -8.01 -1.98 8.80
N LEU A 112 -7.82 -2.41 10.04
CA LEU A 112 -7.95 -3.81 10.44
C LEU A 112 -9.35 -4.36 10.20
N ALA A 113 -10.40 -3.58 10.48
CA ALA A 113 -11.77 -3.97 10.23
C ALA A 113 -12.07 -4.16 8.72
N GLN A 114 -11.44 -3.40 7.84
CA GLN A 114 -11.56 -3.59 6.40
C GLN A 114 -10.69 -4.74 5.90
N LEU A 115 -9.48 -4.89 6.45
CA LEU A 115 -8.52 -5.92 6.03
C LEU A 115 -9.10 -7.33 6.24
N SER A 116 -9.86 -7.55 7.32
CA SER A 116 -10.49 -8.85 7.62
C SER A 116 -11.47 -9.33 6.55
N ARG A 117 -12.02 -8.42 5.73
CA ARG A 117 -12.95 -8.72 4.64
C ARG A 117 -12.47 -8.20 3.28
N TYR A 118 -11.17 -7.93 3.15
CA TYR A 118 -10.65 -7.24 1.97
C TYR A 118 -10.75 -8.07 0.69
N ASP A 119 -10.59 -9.38 0.77
CA ASP A 119 -10.76 -10.27 -0.38
C ASP A 119 -12.21 -10.20 -0.91
N GLU A 120 -13.23 -10.11 -0.04
CA GLU A 120 -14.63 -9.89 -0.44
C GLU A 120 -14.82 -8.53 -1.15
N ILE A 121 -14.16 -7.48 -0.66
CA ILE A 121 -14.18 -6.16 -1.29
C ILE A 121 -13.58 -6.22 -2.70
N LEU A 122 -12.45 -6.88 -2.86
CA LEU A 122 -11.82 -7.08 -4.18
C LEU A 122 -12.73 -7.86 -5.13
N ASP A 123 -13.35 -8.93 -4.67
CA ASP A 123 -14.25 -9.74 -5.49
C ASP A 123 -15.48 -8.95 -5.95
N LYS A 124 -16.06 -8.12 -5.10
CA LYS A 124 -17.15 -7.22 -5.49
C LYS A 124 -16.71 -6.22 -6.57
N ARG A 125 -15.49 -5.66 -6.46
CA ARG A 125 -14.94 -4.75 -7.47
C ARG A 125 -14.73 -5.46 -8.80
N HIS A 126 -14.19 -6.67 -8.81
CA HIS A 126 -14.01 -7.43 -10.04
C HIS A 126 -15.34 -7.81 -10.69
N LYS A 127 -16.36 -8.20 -9.93
CA LYS A 127 -17.71 -8.41 -10.47
C LYS A 127 -18.28 -7.14 -11.14
N MET A 128 -18.06 -5.95 -10.55
CA MET A 128 -18.46 -4.70 -11.20
C MET A 128 -17.70 -4.43 -12.50
N ILE A 129 -16.39 -4.72 -12.53
CA ILE A 129 -15.56 -4.61 -13.73
C ILE A 129 -16.10 -5.52 -14.84
N ASP A 130 -16.42 -6.78 -14.51
CA ASP A 130 -16.96 -7.75 -15.46
C ASP A 130 -18.31 -7.30 -16.01
N MET A 131 -19.17 -6.72 -15.15
CA MET A 131 -20.45 -6.12 -15.59
C MET A 131 -20.23 -4.95 -16.53
N TYR A 132 -19.27 -4.06 -16.29
CA TYR A 132 -18.93 -2.97 -17.19
C TYR A 132 -18.32 -3.48 -18.50
N ASN A 133 -17.43 -4.46 -18.44
CA ASN A 133 -16.87 -5.07 -19.65
C ASN A 133 -17.95 -5.66 -20.55
N GLU A 134 -18.93 -6.36 -19.97
CA GLU A 134 -20.05 -6.92 -20.74
C GLU A 134 -20.97 -5.81 -21.29
N ALA A 135 -21.29 -4.79 -20.50
CA ALA A 135 -22.13 -3.68 -20.93
C ALA A 135 -21.51 -2.84 -22.08
N PHE A 136 -20.18 -2.77 -22.12
CA PHE A 136 -19.46 -1.93 -23.08
C PHE A 136 -18.84 -2.71 -24.24
N LYS A 137 -18.99 -4.04 -24.33
CA LYS A 137 -18.33 -4.89 -25.31
C LYS A 137 -18.59 -4.50 -26.76
N ASP A 138 -19.81 -4.02 -27.08
CA ASP A 138 -20.23 -3.63 -28.43
C ASP A 138 -20.05 -2.12 -28.69
N MET A 139 -19.50 -1.37 -27.75
CA MET A 139 -19.25 0.05 -27.89
C MET A 139 -17.87 0.31 -28.48
N ASN A 140 -17.71 1.42 -29.22
CA ASN A 140 -16.41 1.83 -29.77
C ASN A 140 -15.49 2.41 -28.67
N LEU A 141 -15.13 1.55 -27.73
CA LEU A 141 -14.36 1.86 -26.55
C LEU A 141 -13.15 0.93 -26.42
N GLN A 142 -12.13 1.44 -25.77
CA GLN A 142 -11.05 0.63 -25.21
C GLN A 142 -11.10 0.71 -23.68
N VAL A 143 -11.08 -0.42 -23.01
CA VAL A 143 -11.02 -0.54 -21.55
C VAL A 143 -9.70 -1.16 -21.11
N LEU A 144 -9.30 -0.93 -19.87
CA LEU A 144 -8.14 -1.62 -19.30
C LEU A 144 -8.46 -3.08 -19.05
N ASN A 145 -7.49 -3.95 -19.35
CA ASN A 145 -7.54 -5.33 -18.89
C ASN A 145 -7.19 -5.39 -17.39
N HIS A 146 -8.12 -5.85 -16.56
CA HIS A 146 -7.97 -5.93 -15.11
C HIS A 146 -7.50 -7.29 -14.61
N HIS A 147 -7.59 -8.33 -15.43
CA HIS A 147 -7.12 -9.67 -15.12
C HIS A 147 -6.78 -10.44 -16.38
N ASP A 148 -5.80 -11.29 -16.26
CA ASP A 148 -5.40 -12.31 -17.26
C ASP A 148 -5.02 -13.60 -16.52
N GLU A 149 -4.45 -14.57 -17.23
CA GLU A 149 -4.04 -15.86 -16.67
C GLU A 149 -3.06 -15.72 -15.49
N ASN A 150 -2.26 -14.65 -15.48
CA ASN A 150 -1.14 -14.48 -14.57
C ASN A 150 -1.28 -13.26 -13.65
N SER A 151 -2.26 -12.40 -13.89
CA SER A 151 -2.41 -11.15 -13.15
C SER A 151 -3.85 -10.81 -12.83
N ARG A 152 -4.02 -10.17 -11.68
CA ARG A 152 -5.28 -9.56 -11.23
C ARG A 152 -4.97 -8.20 -10.61
N SER A 153 -5.51 -7.14 -11.19
CA SER A 153 -5.37 -5.80 -10.63
C SER A 153 -6.16 -5.67 -9.32
N SER A 154 -5.93 -4.59 -8.58
CA SER A 154 -6.76 -4.26 -7.41
C SER A 154 -8.18 -3.78 -7.79
N GLY A 155 -8.45 -3.55 -9.08
CA GLY A 155 -9.72 -2.99 -9.53
C GLY A 155 -9.99 -1.58 -9.00
N HIS A 156 -8.94 -0.78 -8.79
CA HIS A 156 -9.10 0.55 -8.18
C HIS A 156 -9.81 1.53 -9.09
N LEU A 157 -9.43 1.60 -10.36
CA LEU A 157 -10.00 2.51 -11.36
C LEU A 157 -10.43 1.71 -12.59
N TYR A 158 -11.53 2.12 -13.21
CA TYR A 158 -11.98 1.60 -14.47
C TYR A 158 -11.85 2.69 -15.55
N PHE A 159 -10.81 2.59 -16.38
CA PHE A 159 -10.54 3.56 -17.43
C PHE A 159 -11.21 3.17 -18.73
N VAL A 160 -11.81 4.16 -19.38
CA VAL A 160 -12.43 4.02 -20.69
C VAL A 160 -11.83 5.05 -21.64
N ARG A 161 -11.40 4.59 -22.83
CA ARG A 161 -10.95 5.44 -23.92
C ARG A 161 -11.95 5.37 -25.08
N PHE A 162 -12.51 6.50 -25.48
CA PHE A 162 -13.37 6.58 -26.66
C PHE A 162 -12.51 6.52 -27.92
N LEU A 163 -12.78 5.54 -28.79
CA LEU A 163 -12.06 5.38 -30.04
C LEU A 163 -12.69 6.26 -31.14
N GLY A 164 -11.83 6.82 -32.03
CA GLY A 164 -12.30 7.64 -33.16
C GLY A 164 -12.75 9.05 -32.82
N LYS A 165 -12.72 9.48 -31.57
CA LYS A 165 -12.88 10.88 -31.17
C LYS A 165 -11.50 11.38 -30.78
N GLY A 166 -10.97 12.31 -31.59
CA GLY A 166 -9.66 12.91 -31.30
C GLY A 166 -9.58 13.43 -29.87
N ALA A 167 -8.38 13.36 -29.27
CA ALA A 167 -8.09 13.96 -27.98
C ALA A 167 -8.06 15.48 -28.10
#